data_0a684e4a685d323dc7da92413803c632
#
_entry.id   0a684e4a685d323dc7da92413803c632
#
_cell.length_a   1.000
_cell.length_b   1.000
_cell.length_c   1.000
_cell.angle_alpha   90.00
_cell.angle_beta   90.00
_cell.angle_gamma   90.00
#
_symmetry.space_group_name_H-M   'P 1'
#
loop_
_entity.id
_entity.type
_entity.pdbx_description
1 polymer ?
#
loop_
_entity_poly.entity_id
_entity_poly.type
_entity_poly.pdbx_seq_one_letter_code
_entity_poly.pdbx_strand_id
1 'polypeptide(L)'
;MEKQTGRPSQLITRKFANELHLNFMKYRASIIAKYIKKEDANAIWFSVEELENYIHYIKAKGKKTGFDVNGIRIYFGVYPDQKKYAEKAGLMTVFLQATGKEIRKAPKEGEVQTFALMMDSGEQDVSSIEPMNYGSIGRPPSLNY
;
A
#
# COMPACT_ATOMS: atom_id res chain seq x y z
N MET A 1 -13.74 -18.74 -14.00
CA MET A 1 -14.75 -17.83 -13.42
C MET A 1 -14.37 -16.41 -13.82
N GLU A 2 -15.10 -15.84 -14.75
CA GLU A 2 -14.96 -14.42 -15.06
C GLU A 2 -15.39 -13.64 -13.81
N LYS A 3 -14.46 -12.85 -13.27
CA LYS A 3 -14.82 -11.88 -12.24
C LYS A 3 -15.82 -10.91 -12.85
N GLN A 4 -17.03 -10.87 -12.32
CA GLN A 4 -17.95 -9.80 -12.64
C GLN A 4 -17.23 -8.48 -12.42
N THR A 5 -16.99 -7.76 -13.51
CA THR A 5 -16.47 -6.39 -13.48
C THR A 5 -17.60 -5.45 -13.05
N GLY A 6 -18.11 -5.70 -11.83
CA GLY A 6 -19.07 -4.81 -11.22
C GLY A 6 -18.41 -3.49 -10.81
N ARG A 7 -19.16 -2.41 -10.84
CA ARG A 7 -18.72 -1.12 -10.31
C ARG A 7 -18.35 -1.28 -8.83
N PRO A 8 -17.11 -0.90 -8.41
CA PRO A 8 -16.75 -0.98 -7.00
C PRO A 8 -17.67 -0.13 -6.11
N SER A 9 -17.99 -0.64 -4.93
CA SER A 9 -18.83 0.08 -3.96
C SER A 9 -18.12 1.25 -3.29
N GLN A 10 -16.78 1.24 -3.32
CA GLN A 10 -15.94 2.26 -2.67
C GLN A 10 -15.71 3.50 -3.53
N LEU A 11 -16.34 3.60 -4.70
CA LEU A 11 -16.20 4.80 -5.52
C LEU A 11 -16.75 6.03 -4.81
N ILE A 12 -16.00 7.11 -4.88
CA ILE A 12 -16.38 8.41 -4.33
C ILE A 12 -16.61 9.41 -5.46
N THR A 13 -17.31 10.49 -5.14
CA THR A 13 -17.49 11.59 -6.11
C THR A 13 -16.19 12.38 -6.28
N ARG A 14 -16.03 13.00 -7.44
CA ARG A 14 -14.90 13.91 -7.68
C ARG A 14 -14.90 15.08 -6.68
N LYS A 15 -16.06 15.58 -6.30
CA LYS A 15 -16.21 16.63 -5.29
C LYS A 15 -15.65 16.20 -3.93
N PHE A 16 -15.99 14.99 -3.49
CA PHE A 16 -15.48 14.46 -2.23
C PHE A 16 -13.98 14.18 -2.29
N ALA A 17 -13.47 13.64 -3.41
CA ALA A 17 -12.04 13.44 -3.59
C ALA A 17 -11.27 14.76 -3.52
N ASN A 18 -11.78 15.82 -4.12
CA ASN A 18 -11.19 17.16 -4.02
C ASN A 18 -11.19 17.70 -2.58
N GLU A 19 -12.25 17.48 -1.83
CA GLU A 19 -12.33 17.84 -0.41
C GLU A 19 -11.25 17.12 0.41
N LEU A 20 -11.09 15.80 0.20
CA LEU A 20 -10.04 15.03 0.87
C LEU A 20 -8.65 15.57 0.55
N HIS A 21 -8.41 15.91 -0.72
CA HIS A 21 -7.13 16.48 -1.15
C HIS A 21 -6.87 17.86 -0.51
N LEU A 22 -7.85 18.74 -0.52
CA LEU A 22 -7.70 20.07 0.07
C LEU A 22 -7.48 19.98 1.59
N ASN A 23 -8.13 19.06 2.27
CA ASN A 23 -7.90 18.81 3.69
C ASN A 23 -6.48 18.33 3.95
N PHE A 24 -5.95 17.43 3.11
CA PHE A 24 -4.57 17.00 3.20
C PHE A 24 -3.60 18.18 3.01
N MET A 25 -3.81 19.00 1.98
CA MET A 25 -2.97 20.16 1.71
C MET A 25 -2.98 21.16 2.87
N LYS A 26 -4.15 21.42 3.45
CA LYS A 26 -4.30 22.37 4.54
C LYS A 26 -3.78 21.84 5.88
N TYR A 27 -4.12 20.61 6.24
CA TYR A 27 -3.90 20.08 7.58
C TYR A 27 -2.67 19.20 7.71
N ARG A 28 -1.99 18.87 6.62
CA ARG A 28 -0.78 18.05 6.62
C ARG A 28 0.33 18.69 5.79
N ALA A 29 0.13 18.82 4.50
CA ALA A 29 1.18 19.25 3.57
C ALA A 29 1.76 20.61 3.93
N SER A 30 0.94 21.58 4.32
CA SER A 30 1.40 22.93 4.69
C SER A 30 2.29 22.91 5.94
N ILE A 31 1.99 22.06 6.90
CA ILE A 31 2.76 21.90 8.14
C ILE A 31 4.10 21.25 7.84
N ILE A 32 4.09 20.17 7.07
CA ILE A 32 5.31 19.45 6.69
C ILE A 32 6.22 20.34 5.85
N ALA A 33 5.68 21.07 4.87
CA ALA A 33 6.46 21.98 4.04
C ALA A 33 7.21 23.03 4.85
N LYS A 34 6.59 23.56 5.90
CA LYS A 34 7.25 24.50 6.83
C LYS A 34 8.37 23.84 7.63
N TYR A 35 8.15 22.61 8.07
CA TYR A 35 9.11 21.86 8.87
C TYR A 35 10.35 21.46 8.06
N ILE A 36 10.14 20.89 6.87
CA ILE A 36 11.23 20.41 6.01
C ILE A 36 11.79 21.51 5.09
N LYS A 37 11.18 22.69 5.09
CA LYS A 37 11.56 23.90 4.29
C LYS A 37 11.56 23.64 2.78
N LYS A 38 10.70 22.77 2.31
CA LYS A 38 10.42 22.48 0.90
C LYS A 38 9.06 21.83 0.76
N GLU A 39 8.54 21.77 -0.46
CA GLU A 39 7.31 21.03 -0.70
C GLU A 39 7.55 19.53 -0.57
N ASP A 40 6.62 18.84 0.09
CA ASP A 40 6.61 17.39 0.19
C ASP A 40 5.83 16.78 -0.99
N ALA A 41 6.03 15.51 -1.23
CA ALA A 41 5.22 14.78 -2.19
C ALA A 41 3.78 14.65 -1.69
N ASN A 42 2.81 14.90 -2.57
CA ASN A 42 1.38 14.77 -2.24
C ASN A 42 0.68 13.67 -3.03
N ALA A 43 1.38 13.00 -3.91
CA ALA A 43 0.87 11.92 -4.72
C ALA A 43 1.99 10.99 -5.16
N ILE A 44 1.66 9.73 -5.34
CA ILE A 44 2.56 8.71 -5.88
C ILE A 44 1.82 8.02 -7.02
N TRP A 45 2.51 7.86 -8.15
CA TRP A 45 1.97 7.23 -9.33
C TRP A 45 2.63 5.86 -9.56
N PHE A 46 1.80 4.86 -9.77
CA PHE A 46 2.21 3.57 -10.31
C PHE A 46 1.44 3.34 -11.60
N SER A 47 2.09 2.79 -12.61
CA SER A 47 1.37 2.40 -13.82
C SER A 47 0.39 1.26 -13.53
N VAL A 48 -0.65 1.15 -14.35
CA VAL A 48 -1.58 0.02 -14.28
C VAL A 48 -0.82 -1.30 -14.46
N GLU A 49 0.12 -1.34 -15.39
CA GLU A 49 0.96 -2.51 -15.64
C GLU A 49 1.80 -2.90 -14.41
N GLU A 50 2.46 -1.95 -13.76
CA GLU A 50 3.23 -2.21 -12.53
C GLU A 50 2.34 -2.78 -11.42
N LEU A 51 1.15 -2.23 -11.24
CA LEU A 51 0.20 -2.72 -10.25
C LEU A 51 -0.32 -4.12 -10.59
N GLU A 52 -0.66 -4.37 -11.84
CA GLU A 52 -1.10 -5.70 -12.29
C GLU A 52 0.00 -6.74 -12.12
N ASN A 53 1.23 -6.41 -12.51
CA ASN A 53 2.39 -7.28 -12.36
C ASN A 53 2.67 -7.60 -10.88
N TYR A 54 2.58 -6.59 -10.02
CA TYR A 54 2.77 -6.80 -8.58
C TYR A 54 1.65 -7.66 -7.99
N ILE A 55 0.40 -7.43 -8.35
CA ILE A 55 -0.73 -8.26 -7.91
C ILE A 55 -0.52 -9.71 -8.34
N HIS A 56 -0.11 -9.94 -9.59
CA HIS A 56 0.18 -11.29 -10.08
C HIS A 56 1.33 -11.95 -9.30
N TYR A 57 2.40 -11.20 -9.09
CA TYR A 57 3.58 -11.65 -8.35
C TYR A 57 3.24 -12.07 -6.91
N ILE A 58 2.54 -11.21 -6.16
CA ILE A 58 2.23 -11.49 -4.76
C ILE A 58 1.30 -12.71 -4.61
N LYS A 59 0.36 -12.90 -5.52
CA LYS A 59 -0.51 -14.08 -5.52
C LYS A 59 0.28 -15.35 -5.76
N ALA A 60 1.18 -15.35 -6.74
CA ALA A 60 2.00 -16.50 -7.09
C ALA A 60 2.97 -16.84 -5.95
N LYS A 61 3.68 -15.86 -5.43
CA LYS A 61 4.63 -16.06 -4.34
C LYS A 61 3.94 -16.46 -3.03
N GLY A 62 2.78 -15.90 -2.75
CA GLY A 62 1.97 -16.29 -1.61
C GLY A 62 1.67 -17.78 -1.62
N LYS A 63 1.17 -18.31 -2.72
CA LYS A 63 0.89 -19.74 -2.89
C LYS A 63 2.12 -20.61 -2.63
N LYS A 64 3.30 -20.19 -3.13
CA LYS A 64 4.57 -20.91 -2.93
C LYS A 64 5.00 -20.92 -1.46
N THR A 65 4.68 -19.88 -0.70
CA THR A 65 5.11 -19.74 0.68
C THR A 65 4.01 -20.06 1.69
N GLY A 66 2.87 -20.59 1.23
CA GLY A 66 1.79 -21.06 2.08
C GLY A 66 0.79 -20.00 2.52
N PHE A 67 0.60 -18.95 1.72
CA PHE A 67 -0.35 -17.87 2.01
C PHE A 67 -1.37 -17.69 0.90
N ASP A 68 -2.60 -17.42 1.29
CA ASP A 68 -3.65 -16.94 0.41
C ASP A 68 -3.68 -15.41 0.48
N VAL A 69 -3.09 -14.77 -0.53
CA VAL A 69 -3.00 -13.31 -0.59
C VAL A 69 -4.38 -12.73 -0.90
N ASN A 70 -4.84 -11.84 -0.04
CA ASN A 70 -6.19 -11.28 -0.10
C ASN A 70 -6.23 -9.76 -0.27
N GLY A 71 -5.10 -9.09 -0.18
CA GLY A 71 -5.08 -7.63 -0.27
C GLY A 71 -3.69 -7.03 -0.34
N ILE A 72 -3.69 -5.72 -0.41
CA ILE A 72 -2.48 -4.89 -0.37
C ILE A 72 -2.70 -3.80 0.67
N ARG A 73 -1.77 -3.68 1.60
CA ARG A 73 -1.73 -2.56 2.54
C ARG A 73 -0.77 -1.51 2.01
N ILE A 74 -1.21 -0.28 1.97
CA ILE A 74 -0.41 0.84 1.51
C ILE A 74 0.12 1.58 2.74
N TYR A 75 1.42 1.51 2.95
CA TYR A 75 2.10 2.18 4.05
C TYR A 75 2.64 3.53 3.62
N PHE A 76 2.54 4.50 4.50
CA PHE A 76 3.22 5.77 4.35
C PHE A 76 4.67 5.64 4.80
N GLY A 77 5.57 6.30 4.09
CA GLY A 77 7.00 6.31 4.43
C GLY A 77 7.63 7.63 4.05
N VAL A 78 8.88 7.78 4.41
CA VAL A 78 9.70 8.94 4.06
C VAL A 78 11.05 8.42 3.58
N TYR A 79 11.54 8.89 2.43
CA TYR A 79 12.86 8.55 1.95
C TYR A 79 13.93 9.07 2.91
N PRO A 80 15.00 8.30 3.17
CA PRO A 80 16.12 8.79 3.95
C PRO A 80 16.69 10.08 3.36
N ASP A 81 17.11 11.00 4.23
CA ASP A 81 17.74 12.25 3.81
C ASP A 81 19.21 12.01 3.47
N GLN A 82 19.44 11.36 2.34
CA GLN A 82 20.76 10.97 1.84
C GLN A 82 20.88 11.33 0.37
N LYS A 83 22.07 11.74 -0.05
CA LYS A 83 22.36 12.20 -1.42
C LYS A 83 22.00 11.18 -2.50
N LYS A 84 22.08 9.87 -2.21
CA LYS A 84 21.75 8.80 -3.17
C LYS A 84 20.28 8.80 -3.61
N TYR A 85 19.39 9.43 -2.85
CA TYR A 85 17.98 9.56 -3.20
C TYR A 85 17.69 10.82 -4.00
N ALA A 86 18.71 11.67 -4.22
CA ALA A 86 18.60 12.89 -5.00
C ALA A 86 17.42 13.78 -4.57
N GLU A 87 16.56 14.15 -5.49
CA GLU A 87 15.38 14.99 -5.23
C GLU A 87 14.31 14.33 -4.35
N LYS A 88 14.33 13.00 -4.20
CA LYS A 88 13.40 12.24 -3.37
C LYS A 88 13.78 12.27 -1.89
N ALA A 89 15.03 12.61 -1.56
CA ALA A 89 15.52 12.59 -0.19
C ALA A 89 14.64 13.41 0.74
N GLY A 90 14.21 12.78 1.85
CA GLY A 90 13.35 13.41 2.85
C GLY A 90 11.89 13.60 2.44
N LEU A 91 11.49 13.18 1.24
CA LEU A 91 10.12 13.30 0.78
C LEU A 91 9.27 12.09 1.16
N MET A 92 7.99 12.34 1.34
CA MET A 92 6.99 11.32 1.59
C MET A 92 6.89 10.36 0.41
N THR A 93 6.65 9.11 0.71
CA THR A 93 6.40 8.05 -0.26
C THR A 93 5.41 7.05 0.29
N VAL A 94 5.11 6.03 -0.49
CA VAL A 94 4.34 4.87 -0.05
C VAL A 94 5.05 3.59 -0.47
N PHE A 95 4.77 2.51 0.24
CA PHE A 95 5.12 1.18 -0.24
C PHE A 95 3.93 0.23 -0.07
N LEU A 96 3.83 -0.70 -0.98
CA LEU A 96 2.74 -1.65 -1.08
C LEU A 96 3.19 -2.98 -0.46
N GLN A 97 2.40 -3.50 0.48
CA GLN A 97 2.69 -4.73 1.19
C GLN A 97 1.55 -5.71 1.00
N ALA A 98 1.86 -6.92 0.54
CA ALA A 98 0.87 -7.99 0.42
C ALA A 98 0.35 -8.41 1.79
N THR A 99 -0.95 -8.61 1.88
CA THR A 99 -1.61 -9.18 3.05
C THR A 99 -2.26 -10.51 2.70
N GLY A 100 -2.45 -11.36 3.68
CA GLY A 100 -3.08 -12.64 3.43
C GLY A 100 -3.24 -13.49 4.67
N LYS A 101 -3.81 -14.66 4.46
CA LYS A 101 -3.98 -15.71 5.47
C LYS A 101 -3.03 -16.85 5.20
N GLU A 102 -2.46 -17.41 6.24
CA GLU A 102 -1.72 -18.64 6.13
C GLU A 102 -2.66 -19.79 5.69
N ILE A 103 -2.24 -20.53 4.66
CA ILE A 103 -2.96 -21.72 4.22
C ILE A 103 -2.61 -22.83 5.20
N ARG A 104 -3.55 -23.18 6.07
CA ARG A 104 -3.33 -24.20 7.08
C ARG A 104 -3.47 -25.59 6.50
N LYS A 105 -2.50 -26.43 6.84
CA LYS A 105 -2.69 -27.87 6.81
C LYS A 105 -3.73 -28.24 7.89
N ALA A 106 -4.52 -29.28 7.64
CA ALA A 106 -5.45 -29.78 8.65
C ALA A 106 -4.73 -29.93 10.00
N PRO A 107 -5.31 -29.44 11.12
CA PRO A 107 -4.66 -29.52 12.41
C PRO A 107 -4.39 -30.97 12.76
N LYS A 108 -3.17 -31.26 13.23
CA LYS A 108 -2.86 -32.59 13.79
C LYS A 108 -3.69 -32.82 15.05
N GLU A 109 -4.06 -34.06 15.26
CA GLU A 109 -4.77 -34.46 16.46
C GLU A 109 -4.08 -33.91 17.72
N GLY A 110 -4.80 -33.10 18.53
CA GLY A 110 -4.28 -32.49 19.75
C GLY A 110 -3.78 -31.05 19.63
N GLU A 111 -3.76 -30.42 18.44
CA GLU A 111 -3.45 -28.99 18.30
C GLU A 111 -4.65 -28.13 18.72
N VAL A 112 -4.37 -27.08 19.52
CA VAL A 112 -5.41 -26.18 20.01
C VAL A 112 -5.84 -25.25 18.90
N GLN A 113 -6.96 -25.54 18.25
CA GLN A 113 -7.53 -24.73 17.17
C GLN A 113 -7.85 -23.30 17.59
N THR A 114 -8.15 -23.07 18.87
CA THR A 114 -8.58 -21.77 19.39
C THR A 114 -7.50 -20.70 19.29
N PHE A 115 -6.26 -21.04 19.59
CA PHE A 115 -5.14 -20.09 19.50
C PHE A 115 -4.89 -19.65 18.06
N ALA A 116 -4.96 -20.59 17.15
CA ALA A 116 -4.78 -20.36 15.73
C ALA A 116 -5.88 -19.46 15.12
N LEU A 117 -7.13 -19.63 15.58
CA LEU A 117 -8.25 -18.77 15.16
C LEU A 117 -8.13 -17.35 15.69
N MET A 118 -7.57 -17.17 16.90
CA MET A 118 -7.34 -15.84 17.48
C MET A 118 -6.22 -15.08 16.80
N MET A 119 -5.25 -15.77 16.19
CA MET A 119 -4.11 -15.15 15.49
C MET A 119 -4.40 -14.86 14.01
N ASP A 120 -5.50 -15.38 13.48
CA ASP A 120 -5.87 -15.19 12.08
C ASP A 120 -6.76 -13.97 11.91
N SER A 121 -6.14 -12.78 11.78
CA SER A 121 -6.85 -11.55 11.49
C SER A 121 -7.32 -11.43 10.04
N GLY A 122 -6.91 -12.34 9.16
CA GLY A 122 -7.24 -12.34 7.74
C GLY A 122 -6.52 -11.28 6.89
N GLU A 123 -5.91 -10.29 7.52
CA GLU A 123 -5.23 -9.16 6.86
C GLU A 123 -3.80 -9.00 7.37
N GLN A 124 -3.17 -10.11 7.69
CA GLN A 124 -1.79 -10.11 8.17
C GLN A 124 -0.81 -9.80 7.03
N ASP A 125 0.17 -8.95 7.31
CA ASP A 125 1.28 -8.73 6.38
C ASP A 125 2.05 -10.02 6.14
N VAL A 126 2.26 -10.34 4.87
CA VAL A 126 3.00 -11.54 4.48
C VAL A 126 4.48 -11.20 4.37
N SER A 127 5.24 -11.50 5.42
CA SER A 127 6.67 -11.15 5.54
C SER A 127 7.57 -11.85 4.52
N SER A 128 7.12 -12.95 3.94
CA SER A 128 7.86 -13.67 2.90
C SER A 128 7.77 -13.03 1.52
N ILE A 129 6.94 -12.00 1.36
CA ILE A 129 6.75 -11.28 0.09
C ILE A 129 7.33 -9.88 0.22
N GLU A 130 8.19 -9.52 -0.72
CA GLU A 130 8.82 -8.21 -0.74
C GLU A 130 7.79 -7.11 -1.03
N PRO A 131 7.85 -5.99 -0.30
CA PRO A 131 7.03 -4.83 -0.61
C PRO A 131 7.52 -4.12 -1.88
N MET A 132 6.62 -3.39 -2.52
CA MET A 132 6.91 -2.60 -3.70
C MET A 132 6.91 -1.10 -3.38
N ASN A 133 7.97 -0.44 -3.77
CA ASN A 133 8.11 1.01 -3.77
C ASN A 133 8.48 1.48 -5.19
N TYR A 134 9.08 2.63 -5.31
CA TYR A 134 9.54 3.23 -6.56
C TYR A 134 8.42 3.65 -7.52
N GLY A 135 7.25 3.99 -6.98
CA GLY A 135 6.27 4.75 -7.72
C GLY A 135 6.83 6.13 -8.08
N SER A 136 6.37 6.69 -9.18
CA SER A 136 6.76 8.06 -9.55
C SER A 136 6.16 9.05 -8.56
N ILE A 137 7.01 9.86 -7.94
CA ILE A 137 6.55 10.97 -7.12
C ILE A 137 5.89 12.00 -8.04
N GLY A 138 4.66 12.36 -7.76
CA GLY A 138 4.04 13.51 -8.35
C GLY A 138 4.97 14.70 -8.13
N ARG A 139 5.26 15.44 -9.19
CA ARG A 139 6.23 16.55 -9.13
C ARG A 139 6.00 17.41 -7.90
N PRO A 140 7.03 17.69 -7.07
CA PRO A 140 7.02 18.93 -6.32
C PRO A 140 7.13 20.10 -7.33
N PRO A 141 6.33 21.11 -7.25
CA PRO A 141 5.17 21.27 -6.42
C PRO A 141 3.98 20.43 -6.90
N SER A 142 3.35 19.86 -5.93
CA SER A 142 2.07 19.20 -5.89
C SER A 142 1.21 19.21 -7.14
N LEU A 143 0.80 18.02 -7.55
CA LEU A 143 -0.30 17.86 -8.48
C LEU A 143 -1.57 18.46 -7.86
N ASN A 144 -2.24 19.31 -8.59
CA ASN A 144 -3.60 19.73 -8.24
C ASN A 144 -4.57 18.66 -8.69
N TYR A 145 -5.38 18.23 -7.78
CA TYR A 145 -6.46 17.28 -8.09
C TYR A 145 -7.65 18.02 -8.68
#